data_38c94619f8176d51d5b7dcabdda3f470
#
_entry.id   38c94619f8176d51d5b7dcabdda3f470
#
_cell.length_a   1.000
_cell.length_b   1.000
_cell.length_c   1.000
_cell.angle_alpha   90.00
_cell.angle_beta   90.00
_cell.angle_gamma   90.00
#
_symmetry.space_group_name_H-M   'P 1'
#
loop_
_entity.id
_entity.type
_entity.pdbx_description
1 polymer ?
#
loop_
_entity_poly.entity_id
_entity_poly.type
_entity_poly.pdbx_seq_one_letter_code
_entity_poly.pdbx_strand_id
1 'polypeptide(L)'
;MESNSGEVLFDICHVSHTFETEEGKTFDALKDVTAQIKKGEFTAIIGTNGSGKSTLARHLNALLIPTEGELIVEGMRTSDAGRVWDIRQKVGMVFQNPDNQLVAAVVEEDVAFGPENLGVPPEEIRERVDLALEKVGMTSYRKQAPSML
;
A
#
# COMPACT_ATOMS: atom_id res chain seq x y z
N MET A 1 21.91 6.07 16.76
CA MET A 1 20.66 5.63 16.08
C MET A 1 20.27 4.32 16.73
N GLU A 2 19.41 4.36 17.72
CA GLU A 2 18.84 3.14 18.31
C GLU A 2 17.90 2.51 17.28
N SER A 3 18.21 1.29 16.87
CA SER A 3 17.37 0.50 15.98
C SER A 3 16.09 0.14 16.73
N ASN A 4 14.98 0.76 16.37
CA ASN A 4 13.62 0.47 16.87
C ASN A 4 13.12 -0.87 16.28
N SER A 5 13.96 -1.92 16.37
CA SER A 5 13.77 -3.23 15.71
C SER A 5 12.80 -4.16 16.43
N GLY A 6 11.80 -3.60 17.14
CA GLY A 6 10.79 -4.37 17.86
C GLY A 6 9.37 -3.84 17.72
N GLU A 7 9.18 -2.64 17.14
CA GLU A 7 7.86 -2.03 16.97
C GLU A 7 7.06 -2.75 15.87
N VAL A 8 5.86 -3.23 16.25
CA VAL A 8 4.94 -3.87 15.30
C VAL A 8 4.34 -2.81 14.38
N LEU A 9 4.56 -2.96 13.07
CA LEU A 9 4.03 -2.09 12.04
C LEU A 9 2.65 -2.56 11.58
N PHE A 10 2.51 -3.87 11.31
CA PHE A 10 1.24 -4.51 10.99
C PHE A 10 0.95 -5.60 12.01
N ASP A 11 -0.24 -5.57 12.59
CA ASP A 11 -0.78 -6.61 13.44
C ASP A 11 -2.02 -7.20 12.79
N ILE A 12 -1.91 -8.45 12.35
CA ILE A 12 -2.94 -9.18 11.61
C ILE A 12 -3.49 -10.22 12.58
N CYS A 13 -4.72 -10.01 13.07
CA CYS A 13 -5.33 -10.82 14.11
C CYS A 13 -6.55 -11.57 13.56
N HIS A 14 -6.41 -12.87 13.32
CA HIS A 14 -7.50 -13.75 12.91
C HIS A 14 -8.29 -13.23 11.68
N VAL A 15 -7.57 -12.65 10.71
CA VAL A 15 -8.18 -12.00 9.54
C VAL A 15 -8.74 -13.04 8.59
N SER A 16 -10.05 -12.93 8.33
CA SER A 16 -10.75 -13.65 7.26
C SER A 16 -11.37 -12.65 6.29
N HIS A 17 -11.47 -13.04 5.01
CA HIS A 17 -12.15 -12.25 4.00
C HIS A 17 -12.90 -13.13 3.03
N THR A 18 -14.22 -12.92 2.97
CA THR A 18 -15.13 -13.60 2.09
C THR A 18 -15.64 -12.65 1.02
N PHE A 19 -15.50 -13.04 -0.25
CA PHE A 19 -16.11 -12.33 -1.36
C PHE A 19 -17.46 -12.95 -1.69
N GLU A 20 -18.41 -12.12 -2.08
CA GLU A 20 -19.69 -12.51 -2.64
C GLU A 20 -19.69 -12.25 -4.16
N THR A 21 -20.11 -13.24 -4.95
CA THR A 21 -20.28 -13.09 -6.39
C THR A 21 -21.65 -12.49 -6.72
N GLU A 22 -21.81 -11.98 -7.95
CA GLU A 22 -23.10 -11.45 -8.44
C GLU A 22 -24.24 -12.50 -8.40
N GLU A 23 -23.90 -13.79 -8.40
CA GLU A 23 -24.86 -14.90 -8.28
C GLU A 23 -25.19 -15.25 -6.81
N GLY A 24 -24.67 -14.48 -5.83
CA GLY A 24 -24.88 -14.74 -4.40
C GLY A 24 -24.06 -15.91 -3.83
N LYS A 25 -23.08 -16.41 -4.60
CA LYS A 25 -22.13 -17.41 -4.08
C LYS A 25 -21.01 -16.73 -3.31
N THR A 26 -20.59 -17.31 -2.22
CA THR A 26 -19.48 -16.80 -1.42
C THR A 26 -18.23 -17.67 -1.57
N PHE A 27 -17.06 -17.07 -1.50
CA PHE A 27 -15.79 -17.80 -1.37
C PHE A 27 -14.84 -17.07 -0.42
N ASP A 28 -14.14 -17.84 0.39
CA ASP A 28 -13.19 -17.30 1.35
C ASP A 28 -11.84 -17.14 0.68
N ALA A 29 -11.41 -15.89 0.54
CA ALA A 29 -10.10 -15.55 0.00
C ALA A 29 -9.01 -15.59 1.08
N LEU A 30 -9.37 -15.29 2.33
CA LEU A 30 -8.50 -15.41 3.51
C LEU A 30 -9.27 -16.15 4.60
N LYS A 31 -8.57 -17.02 5.33
CA LYS A 31 -9.12 -17.79 6.45
C LYS A 31 -8.20 -17.71 7.64
N ASP A 32 -8.64 -17.05 8.69
CA ASP A 32 -7.98 -17.02 10.01
C ASP A 32 -6.47 -16.72 9.95
N VAL A 33 -6.10 -15.68 9.18
CA VAL A 33 -4.70 -15.29 9.02
C VAL A 33 -4.26 -14.49 10.24
N THR A 34 -3.21 -14.97 10.91
CA THR A 34 -2.59 -14.26 12.03
C THR A 34 -1.09 -14.12 11.79
N ALA A 35 -0.58 -12.88 11.80
CA ALA A 35 0.83 -12.57 11.60
C ALA A 35 1.16 -11.16 12.10
N GLN A 36 2.44 -10.91 12.36
CA GLN A 36 2.94 -9.58 12.66
C GLN A 36 4.12 -9.24 11.76
N ILE A 37 4.17 -7.98 11.30
CA ILE A 37 5.29 -7.43 10.55
C ILE A 37 5.85 -6.26 11.36
N LYS A 38 7.16 -6.29 11.60
CA LYS A 38 7.85 -5.27 12.40
C LYS A 38 8.45 -4.20 11.51
N LYS A 39 8.70 -3.04 12.09
CA LYS A 39 9.35 -1.93 11.43
C LYS A 39 10.75 -2.31 10.95
N GLY A 40 11.07 -2.00 9.68
CA GLY A 40 12.35 -2.32 9.05
C GLY A 40 12.49 -3.76 8.57
N GLU A 41 11.44 -4.58 8.70
CA GLU A 41 11.42 -5.96 8.24
C GLU A 41 11.13 -6.04 6.73
N PHE A 42 11.81 -6.97 6.05
CA PHE A 42 11.46 -7.39 4.69
C PHE A 42 10.72 -8.71 4.77
N THR A 43 9.43 -8.70 4.43
CA THR A 43 8.55 -9.87 4.53
C THR A 43 8.13 -10.35 3.15
N ALA A 44 8.33 -11.63 2.85
CA ALA A 44 7.88 -12.27 1.61
C ALA A 44 6.64 -13.12 1.85
N ILE A 45 5.57 -12.90 1.04
CA ILE A 45 4.36 -13.72 1.04
C ILE A 45 4.41 -14.68 -0.15
N ILE A 46 4.51 -15.97 0.13
CA ILE A 46 4.67 -17.02 -0.88
C ILE A 46 3.40 -17.88 -0.93
N GLY A 47 3.01 -18.30 -2.12
CA GLY A 47 1.87 -19.19 -2.33
C GLY A 47 1.49 -19.30 -3.82
N THR A 48 0.66 -20.28 -4.13
CA THR A 48 0.14 -20.53 -5.49
C THR A 48 -0.77 -19.39 -5.97
N ASN A 49 -1.10 -19.36 -7.27
CA ASN A 49 -2.09 -18.42 -7.79
C ASN A 49 -3.45 -18.68 -7.14
N GLY A 50 -4.15 -17.62 -6.76
CA GLY A 50 -5.43 -17.72 -6.06
C GLY A 50 -5.34 -17.98 -4.54
N SER A 51 -4.14 -18.06 -3.94
CA SER A 51 -3.99 -18.31 -2.49
C SER A 51 -4.24 -17.10 -1.57
N GLY A 52 -4.78 -16.00 -2.08
CA GLY A 52 -5.14 -14.83 -1.27
C GLY A 52 -4.04 -13.79 -1.05
N LYS A 53 -2.83 -13.94 -1.64
CA LYS A 53 -1.72 -12.97 -1.46
C LYS A 53 -2.09 -11.53 -1.77
N SER A 54 -2.68 -11.29 -2.94
CA SER A 54 -3.11 -9.95 -3.35
C SER A 54 -4.28 -9.43 -2.50
N THR A 55 -5.13 -10.33 -2.00
CA THR A 55 -6.20 -9.98 -1.07
C THR A 55 -5.61 -9.51 0.25
N LEU A 56 -4.65 -10.25 0.82
CA LEU A 56 -3.97 -9.83 2.04
C LEU A 56 -3.25 -8.49 1.85
N ALA A 57 -2.51 -8.32 0.74
CA ALA A 57 -1.83 -7.05 0.45
C ALA A 57 -2.80 -5.85 0.43
N ARG A 58 -4.00 -6.01 -0.14
CA ARG A 58 -5.02 -4.97 -0.15
C ARG A 58 -5.62 -4.65 1.23
N HIS A 59 -5.56 -5.58 2.17
CA HIS A 59 -5.96 -5.31 3.54
C HIS A 59 -4.91 -4.46 4.26
N LEU A 60 -3.60 -4.65 3.97
CA LEU A 60 -2.51 -3.92 4.63
C LEU A 60 -2.59 -2.39 4.42
N ASN A 61 -3.15 -1.92 3.30
CA ASN A 61 -3.35 -0.49 3.05
C ASN A 61 -4.83 -0.05 3.14
N ALA A 62 -5.68 -0.84 3.79
CA ALA A 62 -7.11 -0.58 3.96
C ALA A 62 -7.88 -0.35 2.62
N LEU A 63 -7.45 -0.98 1.51
CA LEU A 63 -8.27 -1.07 0.28
C LEU A 63 -9.38 -2.11 0.45
N LEU A 64 -9.14 -3.14 1.26
CA LEU A 64 -10.15 -4.09 1.71
C LEU A 64 -10.19 -4.07 3.23
N ILE A 65 -11.38 -4.27 3.78
CA ILE A 65 -11.60 -4.44 5.21
C ILE A 65 -11.89 -5.91 5.48
N PRO A 66 -11.32 -6.52 6.52
CA PRO A 66 -11.62 -7.90 6.91
C PRO A 66 -13.12 -8.12 7.12
N THR A 67 -13.64 -9.29 6.72
CA THR A 67 -15.01 -9.71 7.09
C THR A 67 -15.07 -10.23 8.53
N GLU A 68 -13.95 -10.80 9.00
CA GLU A 68 -13.75 -11.24 10.38
C GLU A 68 -12.32 -10.95 10.81
N GLY A 69 -12.12 -10.82 12.12
CA GLY A 69 -10.82 -10.47 12.69
C GLY A 69 -10.49 -9.00 12.60
N GLU A 70 -9.25 -8.65 12.81
CA GLU A 70 -8.79 -7.27 12.89
C GLU A 70 -7.41 -7.11 12.25
N LEU A 71 -7.22 -6.00 11.54
CA LEU A 71 -5.92 -5.58 11.04
C LEU A 71 -5.60 -4.17 11.53
N ILE A 72 -4.46 -4.04 12.18
CA ILE A 72 -3.97 -2.80 12.79
C ILE A 72 -2.67 -2.39 12.09
N VAL A 73 -2.58 -1.13 11.68
CA VAL A 73 -1.41 -0.52 11.03
C VAL A 73 -0.92 0.63 11.90
N GLU A 74 0.27 0.52 12.47
CA GLU A 74 0.83 1.51 13.40
C GLU A 74 -0.20 1.96 14.47
N GLY A 75 -0.89 1.01 15.07
CA GLY A 75 -1.93 1.27 16.09
C GLY A 75 -3.27 1.75 15.55
N MET A 76 -3.44 1.91 14.24
CA MET A 76 -4.68 2.33 13.58
C MET A 76 -5.42 1.12 13.02
N ARG A 77 -6.70 0.95 13.36
CA ARG A 77 -7.54 -0.11 12.81
C ARG A 77 -7.95 0.20 11.37
N THR A 78 -7.80 -0.76 10.46
CA THR A 78 -8.22 -0.59 9.06
C THR A 78 -9.73 -0.48 8.90
N SER A 79 -10.50 -0.96 9.86
CA SER A 79 -11.97 -0.84 9.93
C SER A 79 -12.46 0.54 10.40
N ASP A 80 -11.59 1.39 10.93
CA ASP A 80 -11.92 2.77 11.31
C ASP A 80 -11.90 3.68 10.08
N ALA A 81 -13.07 4.03 9.55
CA ALA A 81 -13.20 4.89 8.37
C ALA A 81 -12.49 6.24 8.54
N GLY A 82 -12.40 6.78 9.77
CA GLY A 82 -11.67 8.02 10.05
C GLY A 82 -10.15 7.90 9.92
N ARG A 83 -9.60 6.69 9.94
CA ARG A 83 -8.16 6.41 9.87
C ARG A 83 -7.69 5.89 8.53
N VAL A 84 -8.58 5.57 7.62
CA VAL A 84 -8.23 4.99 6.31
C VAL A 84 -7.25 5.88 5.52
N TRP A 85 -7.45 7.20 5.54
CA TRP A 85 -6.55 8.13 4.88
C TRP A 85 -5.16 8.17 5.52
N ASP A 86 -5.09 8.19 6.85
CA ASP A 86 -3.82 8.16 7.59
C ASP A 86 -3.03 6.88 7.27
N ILE A 87 -3.72 5.73 7.18
CA ILE A 87 -3.13 4.44 6.82
C ILE A 87 -2.59 4.49 5.39
N ARG A 88 -3.39 4.94 4.41
CA ARG A 88 -3.00 5.00 3.00
C ARG A 88 -1.83 5.95 2.72
N GLN A 89 -1.67 7.00 3.51
CA GLN A 89 -0.51 7.88 3.44
C GLN A 89 0.79 7.19 3.90
N LYS A 90 0.69 6.20 4.77
CA LYS A 90 1.83 5.45 5.34
C LYS A 90 2.17 4.19 4.55
N VAL A 91 1.17 3.58 3.92
CA VAL A 91 1.31 2.28 3.23
C VAL A 91 1.12 2.46 1.73
N GLY A 92 2.23 2.66 1.03
CA GLY A 92 2.26 2.65 -0.43
C GLY A 92 2.02 1.24 -0.97
N MET A 93 1.30 1.13 -2.09
CA MET A 93 1.03 -0.13 -2.75
C MET A 93 1.43 -0.08 -4.23
N VAL A 94 2.20 -1.07 -4.68
CA VAL A 94 2.49 -1.30 -6.10
C VAL A 94 1.64 -2.48 -6.56
N PHE A 95 0.81 -2.26 -7.58
CA PHE A 95 -0.06 -3.31 -8.12
C PHE A 95 0.67 -4.14 -9.20
N GLN A 96 0.06 -5.26 -9.56
CA GLN A 96 0.63 -6.22 -10.51
C GLN A 96 0.82 -5.63 -11.92
N ASN A 97 -0.02 -4.69 -12.35
CA ASN A 97 0.10 -3.96 -13.61
C ASN A 97 0.41 -2.48 -13.31
N PRO A 98 1.68 -2.10 -13.22
CA PRO A 98 2.07 -0.74 -12.88
C PRO A 98 1.67 0.28 -13.94
N ASP A 99 1.62 -0.10 -15.22
CA ASP A 99 1.24 0.81 -16.32
C ASP A 99 -0.14 1.45 -16.15
N ASN A 100 -1.07 0.71 -15.54
CA ASN A 100 -2.44 1.21 -15.27
C ASN A 100 -2.49 2.24 -14.12
N GLN A 101 -1.37 2.47 -13.44
CA GLN A 101 -1.26 3.42 -12.34
C GLN A 101 -0.67 4.77 -12.78
N LEU A 102 -0.09 4.81 -13.97
CA LEU A 102 0.47 6.03 -14.54
C LEU A 102 -0.66 6.97 -14.94
N VAL A 103 -0.69 8.16 -14.36
CA VAL A 103 -1.74 9.18 -14.56
C VAL A 103 -1.22 10.37 -15.34
N ALA A 104 0.08 10.67 -15.26
CA ALA A 104 0.69 11.82 -15.90
C ALA A 104 1.52 11.43 -17.14
N ALA A 105 1.71 12.40 -18.02
CA ALA A 105 2.52 12.25 -19.24
C ALA A 105 4.03 12.36 -18.97
N VAL A 106 4.43 12.87 -17.82
CA VAL A 106 5.81 13.15 -17.43
C VAL A 106 6.08 12.56 -16.05
N VAL A 107 7.24 11.93 -15.88
CA VAL A 107 7.64 11.23 -14.64
C VAL A 107 7.51 12.11 -13.40
N GLU A 108 8.01 13.35 -13.43
CA GLU A 108 7.93 14.23 -12.24
C GLU A 108 6.49 14.60 -11.86
N GLU A 109 5.60 14.74 -12.84
CA GLU A 109 4.18 15.03 -12.62
C GLU A 109 3.46 13.80 -12.04
N ASP A 110 3.82 12.60 -12.52
CA ASP A 110 3.27 11.36 -12.00
C ASP A 110 3.66 11.12 -10.53
N VAL A 111 4.92 11.38 -10.20
CA VAL A 111 5.40 11.32 -8.80
C VAL A 111 4.77 12.41 -7.93
N ALA A 112 4.47 13.61 -8.48
CA ALA A 112 3.82 14.70 -7.77
C ALA A 112 2.34 14.44 -7.48
N PHE A 113 1.68 13.60 -8.27
CA PHE A 113 0.24 13.33 -8.17
C PHE A 113 -0.23 12.91 -6.78
N GLY A 114 0.54 12.05 -6.09
CA GLY A 114 0.22 11.63 -4.71
C GLY A 114 0.20 12.81 -3.73
N PRO A 115 1.29 13.53 -3.56
CA PRO A 115 1.36 14.71 -2.68
C PRO A 115 0.36 15.80 -3.03
N GLU A 116 0.08 16.04 -4.33
CA GLU A 116 -0.94 17.00 -4.78
C GLU A 116 -2.34 16.65 -4.27
N ASN A 117 -2.72 15.37 -4.39
CA ASN A 117 -4.00 14.89 -3.88
C ASN A 117 -4.12 14.95 -2.35
N LEU A 118 -3.00 14.99 -1.65
CA LEU A 118 -2.94 15.18 -0.20
C LEU A 118 -2.94 16.65 0.21
N GLY A 119 -2.97 17.60 -0.75
CA GLY A 119 -2.95 19.03 -0.49
C GLY A 119 -1.63 19.55 0.06
N VAL A 120 -0.51 18.86 -0.24
CA VAL A 120 0.83 19.31 0.16
C VAL A 120 1.18 20.62 -0.57
N PRO A 121 1.82 21.60 0.12
CA PRO A 121 2.23 22.86 -0.52
C PRO A 121 3.18 22.62 -1.70
N PRO A 122 3.10 23.42 -2.81
CA PRO A 122 3.87 23.21 -4.03
C PRO A 122 5.38 23.16 -3.84
N GLU A 123 5.91 23.94 -2.91
CA GLU A 123 7.35 23.97 -2.59
C GLU A 123 7.79 22.64 -1.97
N GLU A 124 7.00 22.10 -1.07
CA GLU A 124 7.26 20.81 -0.43
C GLU A 124 7.05 19.65 -1.41
N ILE A 125 6.12 19.75 -2.35
CA ILE A 125 5.94 18.74 -3.42
C ILE A 125 7.21 18.61 -4.24
N ARG A 126 7.82 19.72 -4.65
CA ARG A 126 9.07 19.70 -5.44
C ARG A 126 10.20 18.98 -4.69
N GLU A 127 10.38 19.30 -3.41
CA GLU A 127 11.39 18.65 -2.58
C GLU A 127 11.12 17.14 -2.44
N ARG A 128 9.87 16.74 -2.21
CA ARG A 128 9.48 15.33 -2.12
C ARG A 128 9.71 14.57 -3.42
N VAL A 129 9.40 15.17 -4.58
CA VAL A 129 9.63 14.60 -5.91
C VAL A 129 11.12 14.42 -6.17
N ASP A 130 11.95 15.44 -5.87
CA ASP A 130 13.40 15.38 -6.05
C ASP A 130 14.00 14.25 -5.20
N LEU A 131 13.64 14.17 -3.92
CA LEU A 131 14.10 13.12 -3.02
C LEU A 131 13.64 11.72 -3.45
N ALA A 132 12.40 11.58 -3.93
CA ALA A 132 11.86 10.30 -4.38
C ALA A 132 12.62 9.80 -5.62
N LEU A 133 12.81 10.67 -6.62
CA LEU A 133 13.53 10.33 -7.85
C LEU A 133 15.01 10.00 -7.58
N GLU A 134 15.65 10.73 -6.66
CA GLU A 134 17.03 10.47 -6.25
C GLU A 134 17.16 9.09 -5.59
N LYS A 135 16.26 8.75 -4.66
CA LYS A 135 16.28 7.47 -3.94
C LYS A 135 16.19 6.25 -4.85
N VAL A 136 15.49 6.38 -5.98
CA VAL A 136 15.33 5.28 -6.95
C VAL A 136 16.24 5.43 -8.18
N GLY A 137 17.15 6.44 -8.21
CA GLY A 137 18.09 6.67 -9.31
C GLY A 137 17.43 7.18 -10.60
N MET A 138 16.25 7.79 -10.50
CA MET A 138 15.43 8.21 -11.66
C MET A 138 15.51 9.70 -11.98
N THR A 139 16.39 10.46 -11.34
CA THR A 139 16.51 11.92 -11.49
C THR A 139 16.71 12.36 -12.96
N SER A 140 17.50 11.60 -13.74
CA SER A 140 17.74 11.89 -15.16
C SER A 140 16.52 11.68 -16.06
N TYR A 141 15.54 10.92 -15.61
CA TYR A 141 14.33 10.59 -16.35
C TYR A 141 13.13 11.50 -16.03
N ARG A 142 13.31 12.46 -15.12
CA ARG A 142 12.24 13.29 -14.57
C ARG A 142 11.33 13.96 -15.62
N LYS A 143 11.90 14.34 -16.77
CA LYS A 143 11.18 15.02 -17.89
C LYS A 143 10.74 14.06 -18.98
N GLN A 144 10.95 12.78 -18.85
CA GLN A 144 10.57 11.78 -19.82
C GLN A 144 9.13 11.29 -19.58
N ALA A 145 8.54 10.71 -20.63
CA ALA A 145 7.27 10.01 -20.45
C ALA A 145 7.49 8.69 -19.70
N PRO A 146 6.64 8.33 -18.72
CA PRO A 146 6.77 7.07 -18.00
C PRO A 146 6.76 5.83 -18.90
N SER A 147 6.05 5.89 -20.04
CA SER A 147 6.00 4.82 -21.03
C SER A 147 7.33 4.61 -21.80
N MET A 148 8.32 5.47 -21.60
CA MET A 148 9.65 5.37 -22.22
C MET A 148 10.69 4.76 -21.27
N LEU A 149 10.29 4.39 -20.06
CA LEU A 149 11.09 3.72 -19.04
C LEU A 149 10.91 2.21 -19.16
#